data_431ee9fd5bd9de0545bb138d59346291
#
_entry.id   431ee9fd5bd9de0545bb138d59346291
#
_cell.length_a   1.000
_cell.length_b   1.000
_cell.length_c   1.000
_cell.angle_alpha   90.00
_cell.angle_beta   90.00
_cell.angle_gamma   90.00
#
_symmetry.space_group_name_H-M   'P 1'
#
loop_
_entity.id
_entity.type
_entity.pdbx_description
1 polymer ?
#
loop_
_entity_poly.entity_id
_entity_poly.type
_entity_poly.pdbx_seq_one_letter_code
_entity_poly.pdbx_strand_id
1 'polypeptide(L)'
;MKYLSFLILSLSTYLVGMHHEKLDVVVFAIDLEIIEGQDSNARDFVSRITNNVKDKEPRTLVYQYHFSKKENKVFLLEIYPNNEAALIHMNNFLGSKWETEFVQNFIIKNFQVLGNANSELEKSLEPFTKDFRSNLIGFD
;
A
#
# COMPACT_ATOMS: atom_id res chain seq x y z
N MET A 1 -65.46 -1.61 -33.85
CA MET A 1 -64.07 -2.14 -34.05
C MET A 1 -63.15 -1.36 -33.17
N LYS A 2 -62.66 -1.97 -32.07
CA LYS A 2 -61.71 -1.33 -31.13
C LYS A 2 -60.33 -1.92 -31.41
N TYR A 3 -59.43 -1.09 -31.88
CA TYR A 3 -58.00 -1.47 -32.06
C TYR A 3 -57.31 -1.38 -30.72
N LEU A 4 -56.87 -2.52 -30.21
CA LEU A 4 -56.04 -2.63 -29.01
C LEU A 4 -54.57 -2.55 -29.44
N SER A 5 -53.95 -1.39 -29.24
CA SER A 5 -52.52 -1.22 -29.48
C SER A 5 -51.73 -1.84 -28.35
N PHE A 6 -51.01 -2.93 -28.61
CA PHE A 6 -50.04 -3.50 -27.71
C PHE A 6 -48.73 -2.68 -27.76
N LEU A 7 -48.45 -1.96 -26.69
CA LEU A 7 -47.20 -1.29 -26.47
C LEU A 7 -46.17 -2.33 -25.92
N ILE A 8 -45.30 -2.79 -26.80
CA ILE A 8 -44.21 -3.68 -26.37
C ILE A 8 -43.12 -2.78 -25.76
N LEU A 9 -43.01 -2.77 -24.44
CA LEU A 9 -41.93 -2.15 -23.70
C LEU A 9 -40.68 -3.05 -23.79
N SER A 10 -39.75 -2.74 -24.69
CA SER A 10 -38.48 -3.43 -24.75
C SER A 10 -37.61 -2.98 -23.56
N LEU A 11 -37.51 -3.83 -22.55
CA LEU A 11 -36.60 -3.66 -21.42
C LEU A 11 -35.19 -4.02 -21.88
N SER A 12 -34.45 -3.02 -22.35
CA SER A 12 -33.03 -3.19 -22.63
C SER A 12 -32.30 -3.34 -21.31
N THR A 13 -31.96 -4.57 -20.94
CA THR A 13 -31.05 -4.86 -19.83
C THR A 13 -29.65 -4.43 -20.24
N TYR A 14 -29.23 -3.25 -19.79
CA TYR A 14 -27.83 -2.87 -19.81
C TYR A 14 -27.07 -3.80 -18.86
N LEU A 15 -26.44 -4.82 -19.42
CA LEU A 15 -25.40 -5.58 -18.73
C LEU A 15 -24.20 -4.63 -18.64
N VAL A 16 -24.08 -3.91 -17.52
CA VAL A 16 -22.83 -3.25 -17.15
C VAL A 16 -21.86 -4.37 -16.83
N GLY A 17 -21.03 -4.74 -17.80
CA GLY A 17 -19.90 -5.61 -17.58
C GLY A 17 -19.00 -4.93 -16.53
N MET A 18 -19.02 -5.43 -15.31
CA MET A 18 -18.01 -5.10 -14.32
C MET A 18 -16.70 -5.68 -14.86
N HIS A 19 -15.93 -4.83 -15.57
CA HIS A 19 -14.53 -5.11 -15.79
C HIS A 19 -13.90 -5.12 -14.39
N HIS A 20 -13.60 -6.30 -13.88
CA HIS A 20 -12.65 -6.45 -12.79
C HIS A 20 -11.29 -6.05 -13.38
N GLU A 21 -10.95 -4.78 -13.19
CA GLU A 21 -9.60 -4.32 -13.46
C GLU A 21 -8.70 -5.12 -12.53
N LYS A 22 -7.86 -5.99 -13.12
CA LYS A 22 -6.90 -6.78 -12.34
C LYS A 22 -5.99 -5.79 -11.63
N LEU A 23 -6.09 -5.72 -10.31
CA LEU A 23 -5.21 -4.87 -9.50
C LEU A 23 -3.77 -5.37 -9.66
N ASP A 24 -2.89 -4.51 -10.11
CA ASP A 24 -1.44 -4.77 -10.17
C ASP A 24 -0.80 -4.39 -8.82
N VAL A 25 -1.24 -5.11 -7.79
CA VAL A 25 -0.94 -4.83 -6.39
C VAL A 25 0.56 -4.87 -6.13
N VAL A 26 1.03 -3.86 -5.41
CA VAL A 26 2.39 -3.79 -4.87
C VAL A 26 2.32 -3.83 -3.34
N VAL A 27 3.15 -4.69 -2.74
CA VAL A 27 3.23 -4.86 -1.29
C VAL A 27 4.65 -4.55 -0.81
N PHE A 28 4.74 -3.71 0.22
CA PHE A 28 5.98 -3.53 0.98
C PHE A 28 5.85 -4.32 2.29
N ALA A 29 6.75 -5.28 2.47
CA ALA A 29 6.86 -6.12 3.65
C ALA A 29 8.19 -5.80 4.34
N ILE A 30 8.13 -5.10 5.48
CA ILE A 30 9.31 -4.48 6.08
C ILE A 30 9.47 -4.94 7.53
N ASP A 31 10.57 -5.64 7.82
CA ASP A 31 10.97 -5.94 9.18
C ASP A 31 11.81 -4.80 9.75
N LEU A 32 11.37 -4.28 10.88
CA LEU A 32 11.99 -3.16 11.58
C LEU A 32 12.43 -3.58 12.98
N GLU A 33 13.46 -2.91 13.47
CA GLU A 33 13.88 -2.96 14.87
C GLU A 33 13.79 -1.54 15.46
N ILE A 34 13.17 -1.42 16.63
CA ILE A 34 13.11 -0.15 17.36
C ILE A 34 14.50 0.14 17.93
N ILE A 35 15.00 1.35 17.68
CA ILE A 35 16.26 1.81 18.26
C ILE A 35 16.13 1.84 19.79
N GLU A 36 17.18 1.40 20.48
CA GLU A 36 17.18 1.34 21.95
C GLU A 36 16.81 2.69 22.57
N GLY A 37 15.87 2.67 23.50
CA GLY A 37 15.34 3.85 24.17
C GLY A 37 14.25 4.60 23.40
N GLN A 38 13.92 4.21 22.16
CA GLN A 38 12.95 4.91 21.31
C GLN A 38 11.53 4.31 21.33
N ASP A 39 11.21 3.34 22.19
CA ASP A 39 9.90 2.65 22.14
C ASP A 39 8.70 3.62 22.19
N SER A 40 8.71 4.59 23.12
CA SER A 40 7.65 5.59 23.23
C SER A 40 7.59 6.52 22.01
N ASN A 41 8.74 6.99 21.52
CA ASN A 41 8.83 7.88 20.37
C ASN A 41 8.40 7.16 19.10
N ALA A 42 8.80 5.88 18.92
CA ALA A 42 8.40 5.05 17.80
C ALA A 42 6.87 4.87 17.73
N ARG A 43 6.22 4.63 18.87
CA ARG A 43 4.75 4.48 18.94
C ARG A 43 4.03 5.80 18.62
N ASP A 44 4.51 6.93 19.16
CA ASP A 44 3.96 8.24 18.82
C ASP A 44 4.16 8.56 17.33
N PHE A 45 5.34 8.34 16.79
CA PHE A 45 5.64 8.49 15.37
C PHE A 45 4.69 7.68 14.50
N VAL A 46 4.51 6.38 14.81
CA VAL A 46 3.62 5.48 14.05
C VAL A 46 2.18 6.00 14.05
N SER A 47 1.68 6.49 15.20
CA SER A 47 0.34 7.08 15.27
C SER A 47 0.20 8.29 14.34
N ARG A 48 1.18 9.19 14.34
CA ARG A 48 1.15 10.42 13.53
C ARG A 48 1.30 10.13 12.03
N ILE A 49 2.26 9.28 11.65
CA ILE A 49 2.48 8.95 10.22
C ILE A 49 1.29 8.18 9.65
N THR A 50 0.71 7.24 10.40
CA THR A 50 -0.46 6.48 9.94
C THR A 50 -1.65 7.40 9.65
N ASN A 51 -1.91 8.38 10.52
CA ASN A 51 -2.96 9.37 10.27
C ASN A 51 -2.63 10.24 9.05
N ASN A 52 -1.37 10.65 8.88
CA ASN A 52 -0.96 11.42 7.71
C ASN A 52 -1.16 10.64 6.40
N VAL A 53 -0.72 9.36 6.35
CA VAL A 53 -0.91 8.51 5.17
C VAL A 53 -2.39 8.35 4.87
N LYS A 54 -3.22 8.03 5.88
CA LYS A 54 -4.67 7.90 5.72
C LYS A 54 -5.32 9.16 5.11
N ASP A 55 -4.88 10.34 5.53
CA ASP A 55 -5.47 11.61 5.11
C ASP A 55 -4.94 12.10 3.74
N LYS A 56 -3.69 11.79 3.42
CA LYS A 56 -3.00 12.31 2.23
C LYS A 56 -2.89 11.33 1.07
N GLU A 57 -3.05 10.04 1.34
CA GLU A 57 -2.84 8.96 0.38
C GLU A 57 -4.05 8.02 0.31
N PRO A 58 -5.21 8.52 -0.18
CA PRO A 58 -6.47 7.77 -0.15
C PRO A 58 -6.46 6.48 -1.00
N ARG A 59 -5.44 6.29 -1.84
CA ARG A 59 -5.25 5.08 -2.64
C ARG A 59 -4.43 4.00 -1.92
N THR A 60 -3.83 4.28 -0.77
CA THR A 60 -3.14 3.27 0.04
C THR A 60 -4.17 2.32 0.63
N LEU A 61 -4.07 1.03 0.31
CA LEU A 61 -5.04 0.01 0.72
C LEU A 61 -4.79 -0.47 2.14
N VAL A 62 -3.53 -0.66 2.50
CA VAL A 62 -3.09 -1.09 3.84
C VAL A 62 -1.85 -0.31 4.24
N TYR A 63 -1.81 0.14 5.49
CA TYR A 63 -0.65 0.76 6.13
C TYR A 63 -0.67 0.41 7.61
N GLN A 64 0.06 -0.64 8.00
CA GLN A 64 -0.07 -1.23 9.33
C GLN A 64 1.28 -1.55 9.95
N TYR A 65 1.48 -1.11 11.20
CA TYR A 65 2.62 -1.47 12.02
C TYR A 65 2.20 -2.52 13.06
N HIS A 66 2.87 -3.66 13.05
CA HIS A 66 2.64 -4.77 13.97
C HIS A 66 3.80 -4.88 14.96
N PHE A 67 3.60 -4.39 16.17
CA PHE A 67 4.60 -4.42 17.23
C PHE A 67 4.65 -5.79 17.90
N SER A 68 5.87 -6.35 18.08
CA SER A 68 6.08 -7.53 18.92
C SER A 68 5.72 -7.20 20.38
N LYS A 69 5.12 -8.16 21.08
CA LYS A 69 4.80 -8.01 22.51
C LYS A 69 6.01 -8.19 23.42
N LYS A 70 7.10 -8.78 22.94
CA LYS A 70 8.24 -9.21 23.75
C LYS A 70 9.59 -8.69 23.29
N GLU A 71 9.69 -8.18 22.05
CA GLU A 71 10.93 -7.81 21.41
C GLU A 71 10.80 -6.43 20.77
N ASN A 72 11.92 -5.75 20.56
CA ASN A 72 11.96 -4.45 19.85
C ASN A 72 11.76 -4.60 18.33
N LYS A 73 10.87 -5.51 17.92
CA LYS A 73 10.59 -5.82 16.53
C LYS A 73 9.25 -5.28 16.12
N VAL A 74 9.21 -4.74 14.92
CA VAL A 74 7.99 -4.24 14.28
C VAL A 74 7.96 -4.75 12.85
N PHE A 75 6.79 -5.24 12.42
CA PHE A 75 6.54 -5.54 11.02
C PHE A 75 5.64 -4.45 10.45
N LEU A 76 6.12 -3.77 9.40
CA LEU A 76 5.34 -2.80 8.65
C LEU A 76 4.84 -3.44 7.37
N LEU A 77 3.53 -3.43 7.18
CA LEU A 77 2.84 -3.89 5.99
C LEU A 77 2.19 -2.71 5.28
N GLU A 78 2.56 -2.53 4.02
CA GLU A 78 1.95 -1.54 3.14
C GLU A 78 1.45 -2.22 1.87
N ILE A 79 0.23 -1.89 1.43
CA ILE A 79 -0.35 -2.45 0.21
C ILE A 79 -0.91 -1.31 -0.64
N TYR A 80 -0.53 -1.30 -1.91
CA TYR A 80 -0.92 -0.32 -2.91
C TYR A 80 -1.61 -1.00 -4.10
N PRO A 81 -2.64 -0.39 -4.69
CA PRO A 81 -3.37 -0.99 -5.83
C PRO A 81 -2.53 -1.08 -7.11
N ASN A 82 -1.44 -0.31 -7.20
CA ASN A 82 -0.54 -0.29 -8.34
C ASN A 82 0.75 0.50 -8.02
N ASN A 83 1.70 0.50 -8.97
CA ASN A 83 2.98 1.22 -8.87
C ASN A 83 2.82 2.73 -8.66
N GLU A 84 1.84 3.36 -9.30
CA GLU A 84 1.60 4.81 -9.16
C GLU A 84 1.27 5.19 -7.71
N ALA A 85 0.39 4.43 -7.05
CA ALA A 85 0.05 4.69 -5.64
C ALA A 85 1.25 4.47 -4.71
N ALA A 86 2.07 3.44 -4.95
CA ALA A 86 3.31 3.20 -4.22
C ALA A 86 4.34 4.35 -4.44
N LEU A 87 4.47 4.86 -5.67
CA LEU A 87 5.32 6.01 -5.97
C LEU A 87 4.85 7.29 -5.29
N ILE A 88 3.53 7.54 -5.22
CA ILE A 88 2.99 8.68 -4.47
C ILE A 88 3.43 8.60 -3.00
N HIS A 89 3.33 7.42 -2.38
CA HIS A 89 3.81 7.22 -1.00
C HIS A 89 5.30 7.53 -0.88
N MET A 90 6.14 6.95 -1.74
CA MET A 90 7.58 7.19 -1.70
C MET A 90 7.93 8.67 -1.90
N ASN A 91 7.26 9.37 -2.80
CA ASN A 91 7.47 10.81 -3.03
C ASN A 91 7.05 11.67 -1.83
N ASN A 92 6.02 11.25 -1.08
CA ASN A 92 5.59 11.92 0.14
C ASN A 92 6.52 11.64 1.34
N PHE A 93 7.18 10.48 1.33
CA PHE A 93 8.07 10.05 2.40
C PHE A 93 9.50 10.58 2.22
N LEU A 94 10.10 10.40 1.03
CA LEU A 94 11.48 10.76 0.75
C LEU A 94 11.76 12.25 0.90
N GLY A 95 12.83 12.60 1.58
CA GLY A 95 13.24 13.98 1.85
C GLY A 95 12.32 14.76 2.80
N SER A 96 11.31 14.09 3.39
CA SER A 96 10.35 14.69 4.31
C SER A 96 10.77 14.55 5.77
N LYS A 97 10.04 15.22 6.65
CA LYS A 97 10.19 15.02 8.10
C LYS A 97 9.89 13.57 8.52
N TRP A 98 9.05 12.87 7.78
CA TRP A 98 8.68 11.49 8.08
C TRP A 98 9.84 10.54 7.89
N GLU A 99 10.62 10.69 6.82
CA GLU A 99 11.86 9.93 6.64
C GLU A 99 12.86 10.23 7.76
N THR A 100 13.05 11.52 8.09
CA THR A 100 13.96 11.94 9.16
C THR A 100 13.58 11.32 10.51
N GLU A 101 12.31 11.37 10.89
CA GLU A 101 11.83 10.79 12.14
C GLU A 101 11.84 9.25 12.10
N PHE A 102 11.56 8.64 10.94
CA PHE A 102 11.59 7.19 10.77
C PHE A 102 12.96 6.61 11.12
N VAL A 103 14.04 7.17 10.55
CA VAL A 103 15.41 6.68 10.78
C VAL A 103 15.92 6.98 12.20
N GLN A 104 15.28 7.89 12.94
CA GLN A 104 15.56 8.13 14.36
C GLN A 104 14.91 7.09 15.28
N ASN A 105 13.87 6.40 14.81
CA ASN A 105 13.11 5.44 15.61
C ASN A 105 13.36 3.99 15.22
N PHE A 106 13.70 3.72 13.95
CA PHE A 106 13.75 2.37 13.41
C PHE A 106 15.03 2.08 12.62
N ILE A 107 15.43 0.81 12.68
CA ILE A 107 16.41 0.19 11.79
C ILE A 107 15.67 -0.78 10.88
N ILE A 108 15.81 -0.65 9.56
CA ILE A 108 15.30 -1.63 8.60
C ILE A 108 16.19 -2.87 8.67
N LYS A 109 15.61 -4.02 9.00
CA LYS A 109 16.30 -5.32 9.07
C LYS A 109 16.12 -6.10 7.78
N ASN A 110 14.94 -5.98 7.17
CA ASN A 110 14.61 -6.59 5.90
C ASN A 110 13.51 -5.78 5.22
N PHE A 111 13.58 -5.64 3.90
CA PHE A 111 12.55 -4.98 3.11
C PHE A 111 12.36 -5.74 1.79
N GLN A 112 11.19 -6.31 1.62
CA GLN A 112 10.77 -7.05 0.43
C GLN A 112 9.66 -6.27 -0.28
N VAL A 113 9.77 -6.18 -1.60
CA VAL A 113 8.73 -5.65 -2.48
C VAL A 113 8.12 -6.80 -3.24
N LEU A 114 6.82 -7.07 -3.01
CA LEU A 114 6.09 -8.15 -3.67
C LEU A 114 5.16 -7.56 -4.73
N GLY A 115 5.00 -8.27 -5.84
CA GLY A 115 4.23 -7.81 -6.99
C GLY A 115 5.11 -7.30 -8.12
N ASN A 116 4.49 -6.68 -9.13
CA ASN A 116 5.18 -6.26 -10.35
C ASN A 116 5.67 -4.80 -10.22
N ALA A 117 6.71 -4.58 -9.41
CA ALA A 117 7.35 -3.26 -9.35
C ALA A 117 7.91 -2.89 -10.73
N ASN A 118 7.58 -1.69 -11.21
CA ASN A 118 8.18 -1.15 -12.43
C ASN A 118 9.53 -0.50 -12.13
N SER A 119 10.31 -0.20 -13.18
CA SER A 119 11.65 0.36 -13.06
C SER A 119 11.72 1.71 -12.32
N GLU A 120 10.66 2.51 -12.37
CA GLU A 120 10.58 3.78 -11.67
C GLU A 120 10.45 3.57 -10.16
N LEU A 121 9.56 2.65 -9.75
CA LEU A 121 9.40 2.27 -8.34
C LEU A 121 10.66 1.57 -7.80
N GLU A 122 11.25 0.64 -8.56
CA GLU A 122 12.50 -0.01 -8.19
C GLU A 122 13.61 1.02 -7.93
N LYS A 123 13.77 2.00 -8.82
CA LYS A 123 14.74 3.09 -8.68
C LYS A 123 14.48 3.94 -7.43
N SER A 124 13.23 4.25 -7.13
CA SER A 124 12.84 5.00 -5.93
C SER A 124 13.17 4.25 -4.64
N LEU A 125 13.14 2.92 -4.67
CA LEU A 125 13.37 2.05 -3.53
C LEU A 125 14.83 1.58 -3.37
N GLU A 126 15.70 1.82 -4.36
CA GLU A 126 17.12 1.40 -4.33
C GLU A 126 17.87 1.73 -3.03
N PRO A 127 17.62 2.88 -2.35
CA PRO A 127 18.30 3.19 -1.08
C PRO A 127 17.90 2.25 0.07
N PHE A 128 16.78 1.55 -0.03
CA PHE A 128 16.20 0.75 1.06
C PHE A 128 16.25 -0.74 0.81
N THR A 129 16.08 -1.17 -0.45
CA THR A 129 16.03 -2.58 -0.81
C THR A 129 16.43 -2.85 -2.26
N LYS A 130 16.85 -4.10 -2.49
CA LYS A 130 17.02 -4.70 -3.83
C LYS A 130 16.27 -6.03 -3.94
N ASP A 131 15.42 -6.36 -2.95
CA ASP A 131 14.64 -7.60 -2.90
C ASP A 131 13.24 -7.38 -3.50
N PHE A 132 13.15 -7.49 -4.83
CA PHE A 132 11.93 -7.38 -5.60
C PHE A 132 11.47 -8.77 -6.05
N ARG A 133 10.22 -9.14 -5.75
CA ARG A 133 9.67 -10.47 -5.99
C ARG A 133 8.35 -10.39 -6.74
N SER A 134 8.38 -10.68 -8.04
CA SER A 134 7.17 -10.79 -8.84
C SER A 134 6.36 -12.05 -8.50
N ASN A 135 5.05 -11.98 -8.68
CA ASN A 135 4.20 -13.17 -8.53
C ASN A 135 4.46 -14.16 -9.67
N LEU A 136 4.81 -15.39 -9.33
CA LEU A 136 5.01 -16.48 -10.30
C LEU A 136 3.75 -17.35 -10.44
N ILE A 137 3.19 -17.80 -9.31
CA ILE A 137 2.02 -18.68 -9.25
C ILE A 137 1.18 -18.29 -8.05
N GLY A 138 -0.14 -18.23 -8.23
CA GLY A 138 -1.11 -17.96 -7.17
C GLY A 138 -2.52 -17.90 -7.75
N PHE A 139 -3.50 -17.60 -6.88
CA PHE A 139 -4.88 -17.27 -7.27
C PHE A 139 -5.35 -16.05 -6.46
N ASP A 140 -6.30 -15.31 -7.01
CA ASP A 140 -6.89 -14.11 -6.41
C ASP A 140 -8.35 -14.41 -6.02
#